data_497ef120efc5767a02995d488e3c7562
#
_entry.id   497ef120efc5767a02995d488e3c7562
#
_cell.length_a   1.000
_cell.length_b   1.000
_cell.length_c   1.000
_cell.angle_alpha   90.00
_cell.angle_beta   90.00
_cell.angle_gamma   90.00
#
_symmetry.space_group_name_H-M   'P 1'
#
loop_
_entity.id
_entity.type
_entity.pdbx_description
1 polymer ?
#
loop_
_entity_poly.entity_id
_entity_poly.type
_entity_poly.pdbx_seq_one_letter_code
_entity_poly.pdbx_strand_id
1 'polypeptide(L)'
;MKTGKRTGRWKYAAIVLLLALLLGLGLLWNNANNTSNSTDEIYLYGEWHSDSHILDRELEIWGEYYKKGMRDLFVEYPYTDAQFLNLWMQADDDELLDQQFKDWEGTAGGTEIVKDFLKQIKKNYPKTVFPGIVPALGI
;
A
#
# COMPACT_ATOMS: atom_id res chain seq x y z
N MET A 1 52.44 51.21 -6.39
CA MET A 1 51.83 50.00 -5.81
C MET A 1 50.33 50.24 -5.61
N LYS A 2 49.50 49.56 -6.39
CA LYS A 2 48.01 49.65 -6.24
C LYS A 2 47.52 48.43 -5.48
N THR A 3 47.12 48.60 -4.22
CA THR A 3 46.46 47.55 -3.43
C THR A 3 44.97 47.56 -3.78
N GLY A 4 44.55 46.61 -4.62
CA GLY A 4 43.16 46.51 -5.07
C GLY A 4 42.27 45.94 -3.95
N LYS A 5 41.15 46.62 -3.67
CA LYS A 5 40.09 46.25 -2.76
C LYS A 5 39.47 44.90 -3.17
N ARG A 6 39.82 43.79 -2.52
CA ARG A 6 39.24 42.47 -2.71
C ARG A 6 38.10 42.11 -1.72
N THR A 7 37.61 43.10 -0.96
CA THR A 7 36.73 42.84 0.21
C THR A 7 35.23 42.77 -0.08
N GLY A 8 34.78 43.09 -1.31
CA GLY A 8 33.35 43.13 -1.65
C GLY A 8 32.75 41.72 -1.94
N ARG A 9 33.49 40.89 -2.67
CA ARG A 9 32.97 39.59 -3.19
C ARG A 9 32.75 38.53 -2.12
N TRP A 10 33.51 38.58 -1.04
CA TRP A 10 33.35 37.65 0.09
C TRP A 10 32.08 37.88 0.89
N LYS A 11 31.64 39.10 1.04
CA LYS A 11 30.40 39.48 1.71
C LYS A 11 29.17 38.91 0.97
N TYR A 12 29.16 39.01 -0.36
CA TYR A 12 28.09 38.45 -1.17
C TYR A 12 28.08 36.91 -1.15
N ALA A 13 29.26 36.27 -1.18
CA ALA A 13 29.36 34.82 -1.06
C ALA A 13 28.83 34.31 0.29
N ALA A 14 29.13 34.99 1.38
CA ALA A 14 28.60 34.67 2.71
C ALA A 14 27.08 34.81 2.79
N ILE A 15 26.51 35.86 2.18
CA ILE A 15 25.06 36.09 2.14
C ILE A 15 24.36 34.99 1.34
N VAL A 16 24.89 34.60 0.17
CA VAL A 16 24.33 33.55 -0.66
C VAL A 16 24.36 32.21 0.06
N LEU A 17 25.45 31.86 0.76
CA LEU A 17 25.56 30.65 1.58
C LEU A 17 24.54 30.64 2.72
N LEU A 18 24.34 31.76 3.41
CA LEU A 18 23.39 31.89 4.50
C LEU A 18 21.94 31.70 3.99
N LEU A 19 21.60 32.29 2.85
CA LEU A 19 20.30 32.15 2.22
C LEU A 19 20.04 30.70 1.76
N ALA A 20 21.05 30.01 1.19
CA ALA A 20 20.96 28.62 0.80
C ALA A 20 20.75 27.69 2.02
N LEU A 21 21.40 28.00 3.15
CA LEU A 21 21.26 27.26 4.41
C LEU A 21 19.88 27.45 5.02
N LEU A 22 19.35 28.69 4.99
CA LEU A 22 17.99 28.97 5.49
C LEU A 22 16.91 28.29 4.63
N LEU A 23 17.07 28.28 3.30
CA LEU A 23 16.17 27.57 2.39
C LEU A 23 16.24 26.06 2.62
N GLY A 24 17.43 25.50 2.80
CA GLY A 24 17.63 24.08 3.11
C GLY A 24 16.97 23.68 4.43
N LEU A 25 17.15 24.48 5.48
CA LEU A 25 16.50 24.27 6.78
C LEU A 25 14.98 24.43 6.69
N GLY A 26 14.47 25.36 5.91
CA GLY A 26 13.03 25.54 5.67
C GLY A 26 12.39 24.32 4.97
N LEU A 27 13.08 23.75 3.97
CA LEU A 27 12.63 22.53 3.29
C LEU A 27 12.64 21.32 4.20
N LEU A 28 13.68 21.15 5.05
CA LEU A 28 13.76 20.08 6.05
C LEU A 28 12.67 20.23 7.10
N TRP A 29 12.40 21.46 7.57
CA TRP A 29 11.35 21.75 8.53
C TRP A 29 9.94 21.44 7.96
N ASN A 30 9.69 21.85 6.71
CA ASN A 30 8.42 21.56 6.04
C ASN A 30 8.22 20.05 5.82
N ASN A 31 9.29 19.32 5.51
CA ASN A 31 9.22 17.86 5.35
C ASN A 31 9.02 17.13 6.69
N ALA A 32 9.60 17.63 7.79
CA ALA A 32 9.43 17.09 9.14
C ALA A 32 8.03 17.35 9.71
N ASN A 33 7.38 18.47 9.33
CA ASN A 33 6.03 18.80 9.77
C ASN A 33 4.93 18.20 8.89
N ASN A 34 5.29 17.63 7.73
CA ASN A 34 4.38 16.85 6.88
C ASN A 34 4.31 15.36 7.26
N THR A 35 4.76 14.97 8.46
CA THR A 35 4.27 13.73 9.06
C THR A 35 2.79 13.97 9.36
N SER A 36 1.95 13.58 8.40
CA SER A 36 0.51 13.51 8.57
C SER A 36 0.23 12.86 9.91
N ASN A 37 -0.55 13.51 10.76
CA ASN A 37 -1.30 12.85 11.80
C ASN A 37 -2.22 11.86 11.05
N SER A 38 -1.72 10.67 10.72
CA SER A 38 -2.56 9.54 10.40
C SER A 38 -3.25 9.21 11.72
N THR A 39 -4.46 9.69 11.91
CA THR A 39 -5.37 9.00 12.82
C THR A 39 -5.44 7.59 12.26
N ASP A 40 -4.93 6.62 13.00
CA ASP A 40 -5.05 5.21 12.65
C ASP A 40 -6.55 4.88 12.70
N GLU A 41 -7.20 4.96 11.54
CA GLU A 41 -8.62 4.66 11.41
C GLU A 41 -8.75 3.19 10.99
N ILE A 42 -9.56 2.43 11.71
CA ILE A 42 -9.90 1.05 11.38
C ILE A 42 -11.29 1.04 10.79
N TYR A 43 -11.41 0.58 9.55
CA TYR A 43 -12.68 0.38 8.88
C TYR A 43 -13.03 -1.11 8.87
N LEU A 44 -14.17 -1.47 9.43
CA LEU A 44 -14.70 -2.82 9.44
C LEU A 44 -15.87 -2.90 8.45
N TYR A 45 -15.77 -3.82 7.51
CA TYR A 45 -16.83 -4.09 6.54
C TYR A 45 -17.41 -5.47 6.79
N GLY A 46 -18.72 -5.58 6.79
CA GLY A 46 -19.40 -6.87 6.85
C GLY A 46 -19.32 -7.55 5.48
N GLU A 47 -19.02 -8.84 5.47
CA GLU A 47 -18.87 -9.65 4.27
C GLU A 47 -20.00 -10.69 4.18
N TRP A 48 -20.45 -10.96 2.95
CA TRP A 48 -21.29 -12.10 2.62
C TRP A 48 -20.70 -12.79 1.38
N HIS A 49 -20.01 -13.88 1.60
CA HIS A 49 -19.12 -14.55 0.64
C HIS A 49 -19.73 -14.95 -0.70
N SER A 50 -21.04 -14.93 -0.87
CA SER A 50 -21.72 -15.37 -2.10
C SER A 50 -22.49 -14.25 -2.79
N ASP A 51 -22.34 -12.99 -2.36
CA ASP A 51 -23.03 -11.85 -2.96
C ASP A 51 -22.07 -11.03 -3.83
N SER A 52 -22.28 -11.09 -5.15
CA SER A 52 -21.46 -10.35 -6.11
C SER A 52 -21.50 -8.83 -5.90
N HIS A 53 -22.64 -8.27 -5.45
CA HIS A 53 -22.75 -6.83 -5.21
C HIS A 53 -21.90 -6.36 -4.04
N ILE A 54 -21.73 -7.21 -3.02
CA ILE A 54 -20.84 -6.92 -1.88
C ILE A 54 -19.40 -6.95 -2.35
N LEU A 55 -18.98 -8.00 -3.06
CA LEU A 55 -17.62 -8.12 -3.59
C LEU A 55 -17.28 -7.01 -4.59
N ASP A 56 -18.22 -6.60 -5.43
CA ASP A 56 -18.04 -5.45 -6.33
C ASP A 56 -17.79 -4.15 -5.52
N ARG A 57 -18.56 -3.96 -4.43
CA ARG A 57 -18.38 -2.81 -3.55
C ARG A 57 -17.05 -2.85 -2.80
N GLU A 58 -16.61 -4.01 -2.35
CA GLU A 58 -15.29 -4.20 -1.73
C GLU A 58 -14.17 -3.88 -2.70
N LEU A 59 -14.30 -4.31 -3.96
CA LEU A 59 -13.33 -4.01 -5.02
C LEU A 59 -13.22 -2.49 -5.27
N GLU A 60 -14.34 -1.75 -5.29
CA GLU A 60 -14.36 -0.30 -5.40
C GLU A 60 -13.66 0.37 -4.21
N ILE A 61 -14.02 -0.03 -2.98
CA ILE A 61 -13.43 0.48 -1.74
C ILE A 61 -11.93 0.21 -1.72
N TRP A 62 -11.52 -1.01 -2.04
CA TRP A 62 -10.11 -1.34 -2.15
C TRP A 62 -9.38 -0.45 -3.16
N GLY A 63 -10.00 -0.19 -4.31
CA GLY A 63 -9.46 0.71 -5.32
C GLY A 63 -9.22 2.13 -4.82
N GLU A 64 -10.07 2.65 -3.94
CA GLU A 64 -9.89 3.95 -3.30
C GLU A 64 -8.68 3.96 -2.36
N TYR A 65 -8.52 2.91 -1.54
CA TYR A 65 -7.37 2.78 -0.63
C TYR A 65 -6.07 2.53 -1.40
N TYR A 66 -6.11 1.71 -2.43
CA TYR A 66 -4.96 1.43 -3.29
C TYR A 66 -4.42 2.71 -3.96
N LYS A 67 -5.30 3.61 -4.42
CA LYS A 67 -4.94 4.93 -4.96
C LYS A 67 -4.29 5.84 -3.92
N LYS A 68 -4.65 5.70 -2.65
CA LYS A 68 -4.03 6.40 -1.51
C LYS A 68 -2.69 5.80 -1.09
N GLY A 69 -2.23 4.72 -1.73
CA GLY A 69 -0.94 4.09 -1.46
C GLY A 69 -0.99 2.84 -0.60
N MET A 70 -2.17 2.42 -0.14
CA MET A 70 -2.34 1.16 0.59
C MET A 70 -2.00 -0.03 -0.30
N ARG A 71 -1.43 -1.09 0.31
CA ARG A 71 -1.07 -2.33 -0.40
C ARG A 71 -1.54 -3.57 0.33
N ASP A 72 -1.70 -3.51 1.63
CA ASP A 72 -2.10 -4.64 2.47
C ASP A 72 -3.63 -4.71 2.51
N LEU A 73 -4.18 -5.77 1.89
CA LEU A 73 -5.60 -6.10 1.94
C LEU A 73 -5.79 -7.28 2.90
N PHE A 74 -6.37 -7.00 4.05
CA PHE A 74 -6.72 -8.03 5.03
C PHE A 74 -8.02 -8.70 4.62
N VAL A 75 -7.94 -9.99 4.38
CA VAL A 75 -9.07 -10.87 4.08
C VAL A 75 -9.12 -12.00 5.10
N GLU A 76 -10.30 -12.59 5.29
CA GLU A 76 -10.51 -13.65 6.29
C GLU A 76 -9.95 -15.01 5.81
N TYR A 77 -8.70 -15.01 5.34
CA TYR A 77 -7.99 -16.23 4.97
C TYR A 77 -6.92 -16.60 6.00
N PRO A 78 -6.72 -17.89 6.28
CA PRO A 78 -5.56 -18.37 7.03
C PRO A 78 -4.26 -17.83 6.43
N TYR A 79 -3.25 -17.68 7.27
CA TYR A 79 -1.94 -17.16 6.82
C TYR A 79 -1.37 -17.95 5.62
N THR A 80 -1.48 -19.30 5.66
CA THR A 80 -1.02 -20.16 4.57
C THR A 80 -1.69 -19.86 3.24
N ASP A 81 -3.00 -19.69 3.25
CA ASP A 81 -3.80 -19.41 2.04
C ASP A 81 -3.48 -18.00 1.50
N ALA A 82 -3.33 -17.03 2.39
CA ALA A 82 -2.89 -15.69 2.00
C ALA A 82 -1.51 -15.69 1.35
N GLN A 83 -0.55 -16.53 1.84
CA GLN A 83 0.75 -16.67 1.18
C GLN A 83 0.64 -17.32 -0.21
N PHE A 84 -0.25 -18.27 -0.40
CA PHE A 84 -0.56 -18.83 -1.72
C PHE A 84 -1.08 -17.75 -2.68
N LEU A 85 -2.01 -16.92 -2.22
CA LEU A 85 -2.50 -15.78 -3.00
C LEU A 85 -1.38 -14.81 -3.35
N ASN A 86 -0.45 -14.53 -2.42
CA ASN A 86 0.69 -13.66 -2.69
C ASN A 86 1.64 -14.25 -3.76
N LEU A 87 1.83 -15.57 -3.78
CA LEU A 87 2.59 -16.25 -4.84
C LEU A 87 1.86 -16.14 -6.18
N TRP A 88 0.56 -16.39 -6.19
CA TRP A 88 -0.26 -16.25 -7.40
C TRP A 88 -0.29 -14.81 -7.92
N MET A 89 -0.35 -13.80 -7.06
CA MET A 89 -0.28 -12.38 -7.47
C MET A 89 0.99 -12.05 -8.27
N GLN A 90 2.08 -12.83 -8.08
CA GLN A 90 3.35 -12.66 -8.79
C GLN A 90 3.49 -13.59 -10.00
N ALA A 91 2.62 -14.58 -10.17
CA ALA A 91 2.65 -15.52 -11.29
C ALA A 91 2.10 -14.89 -12.58
N ASP A 92 2.54 -15.38 -13.72
CA ASP A 92 2.08 -14.93 -15.04
C ASP A 92 0.72 -15.52 -15.42
N ASP A 93 0.30 -16.61 -14.76
CA ASP A 93 -0.94 -17.34 -15.03
C ASP A 93 -1.80 -17.52 -13.77
N ASP A 94 -2.88 -18.29 -13.88
CA ASP A 94 -3.82 -18.56 -12.80
C ASP A 94 -3.70 -19.99 -12.24
N GLU A 95 -2.67 -20.77 -12.61
CA GLU A 95 -2.55 -22.17 -12.21
C GLU A 95 -2.55 -22.35 -10.68
N LEU A 96 -1.81 -21.48 -9.97
CA LEU A 96 -1.80 -21.49 -8.49
C LEU A 96 -3.17 -21.17 -7.90
N LEU A 97 -3.89 -20.19 -8.47
CA LEU A 97 -5.25 -19.89 -8.02
C LEU A 97 -6.20 -21.04 -8.29
N ASP A 98 -6.12 -21.66 -9.45
CA ASP A 98 -6.95 -22.80 -9.83
C ASP A 98 -6.71 -24.01 -8.90
N GLN A 99 -5.46 -24.22 -8.47
CA GLN A 99 -5.14 -25.25 -7.49
C GLN A 99 -5.73 -24.91 -6.13
N GLN A 100 -5.59 -23.69 -5.65
CA GLN A 100 -6.13 -23.26 -4.37
C GLN A 100 -7.66 -23.39 -4.33
N PHE A 101 -8.34 -23.05 -5.44
CA PHE A 101 -9.79 -23.19 -5.53
C PHE A 101 -10.29 -24.61 -5.54
N LYS A 102 -9.48 -25.61 -5.97
CA LYS A 102 -9.80 -27.02 -5.80
C LYS A 102 -9.77 -27.42 -4.32
N ASP A 103 -8.81 -26.90 -3.56
CA ASP A 103 -8.70 -27.16 -2.13
C ASP A 103 -9.82 -26.49 -1.33
N TRP A 104 -10.36 -25.37 -1.84
CA TRP A 104 -11.49 -24.64 -1.24
C TRP A 104 -12.87 -25.12 -1.73
N GLU A 105 -12.94 -26.16 -2.58
CA GLU A 105 -14.20 -26.64 -3.10
C GLU A 105 -15.19 -27.00 -1.96
N GLY A 106 -16.42 -26.48 -2.06
CA GLY A 106 -17.45 -26.67 -1.05
C GLY A 106 -17.36 -25.73 0.16
N THR A 107 -16.38 -24.84 0.22
CA THR A 107 -16.31 -23.78 1.24
C THR A 107 -16.96 -22.49 0.74
N ALA A 108 -17.24 -21.55 1.64
CA ALA A 108 -17.77 -20.23 1.30
C ALA A 108 -16.80 -19.41 0.44
N GLY A 109 -15.49 -19.57 0.62
CA GLY A 109 -14.44 -18.90 -0.16
C GLY A 109 -14.15 -19.55 -1.51
N GLY A 110 -14.60 -20.80 -1.75
CA GLY A 110 -14.31 -21.58 -2.96
C GLY A 110 -15.34 -21.41 -4.08
N THR A 111 -15.94 -20.23 -4.22
CA THR A 111 -16.95 -19.93 -5.25
C THR A 111 -16.34 -19.21 -6.46
N GLU A 112 -16.93 -19.39 -7.66
CA GLU A 112 -16.49 -18.67 -8.86
C GLU A 112 -16.56 -17.15 -8.69
N ILE A 113 -17.53 -16.63 -7.93
CA ILE A 113 -17.68 -15.20 -7.65
C ILE A 113 -16.46 -14.68 -6.90
N VAL A 114 -15.99 -15.39 -5.87
CA VAL A 114 -14.77 -15.05 -5.11
C VAL A 114 -13.54 -15.16 -6.00
N LYS A 115 -13.47 -16.16 -6.86
CA LYS A 115 -12.38 -16.34 -7.80
C LYS A 115 -12.27 -15.16 -8.76
N ASP A 116 -13.39 -14.73 -9.31
CA ASP A 116 -13.45 -13.56 -10.20
C ASP A 116 -13.06 -12.26 -9.48
N PHE A 117 -13.51 -12.09 -8.23
CA PHE A 117 -13.08 -10.96 -7.39
C PHE A 117 -11.56 -10.92 -7.22
N LEU A 118 -10.92 -12.03 -6.87
CA LEU A 118 -9.46 -12.11 -6.74
C LEU A 118 -8.76 -11.80 -8.07
N LYS A 119 -9.25 -12.34 -9.18
CA LYS A 119 -8.73 -12.01 -10.52
C LYS A 119 -8.84 -10.53 -10.87
N GLN A 120 -9.92 -9.87 -10.45
CA GLN A 120 -10.06 -8.44 -10.62
C GLN A 120 -9.07 -7.66 -9.76
N ILE A 121 -8.77 -8.11 -8.53
CA ILE A 121 -7.74 -7.52 -7.69
C ILE A 121 -6.38 -7.62 -8.39
N LYS A 122 -5.98 -8.81 -8.85
CA LYS A 122 -4.70 -9.00 -9.56
C LYS A 122 -4.59 -8.08 -10.79
N LYS A 123 -5.64 -8.02 -11.59
CA LYS A 123 -5.69 -7.22 -12.82
C LYS A 123 -5.60 -5.72 -12.55
N ASN A 124 -6.39 -5.21 -11.60
CA ASN A 124 -6.56 -3.77 -11.39
C ASN A 124 -5.61 -3.21 -10.34
N TYR A 125 -5.15 -4.05 -9.40
CA TYR A 125 -4.37 -3.68 -8.21
C TYR A 125 -3.18 -4.65 -8.01
N PRO A 126 -2.26 -4.79 -8.98
CA PRO A 126 -1.26 -5.86 -9.04
C PRO A 126 -0.21 -5.83 -7.91
N LYS A 127 -0.15 -4.77 -7.13
CA LYS A 127 0.75 -4.66 -5.97
C LYS A 127 0.04 -4.94 -4.64
N THR A 128 -1.16 -5.48 -4.67
CA THR A 128 -1.87 -5.90 -3.46
C THR A 128 -1.12 -7.05 -2.79
N VAL A 129 -1.03 -6.99 -1.47
CA VAL A 129 -0.47 -8.03 -0.60
C VAL A 129 -1.57 -8.51 0.33
N PHE A 130 -1.67 -9.79 0.54
CA PHE A 130 -2.59 -10.44 1.47
C PHE A 130 -1.80 -10.86 2.73
N PRO A 131 -1.88 -10.13 3.86
CA PRO A 131 -1.13 -10.48 5.07
C PRO A 131 -1.59 -11.81 5.68
N GLY A 132 -2.88 -12.13 5.55
CA GLY A 132 -3.51 -13.29 6.18
C GLY A 132 -3.72 -13.12 7.68
N ILE A 133 -4.59 -13.97 8.24
CA ILE A 133 -4.87 -13.98 9.68
C ILE A 133 -4.05 -15.11 10.31
N VAL A 134 -3.19 -14.77 11.26
CA VAL A 134 -2.56 -15.75 12.15
C VAL A 134 -3.52 -15.95 13.32
N PRO A 135 -4.08 -17.15 13.54
CA PRO A 135 -4.87 -17.40 14.72
C PRO A 135 -4.03 -17.08 15.96
N ALA A 136 -4.57 -16.24 16.85
CA ALA A 136 -3.92 -16.03 18.14
C ALA A 136 -3.83 -17.43 18.81
N LEU A 137 -2.61 -17.94 18.96
CA LEU A 137 -2.38 -19.11 19.79
C LEU A 137 -2.83 -18.71 21.18
N GLY A 138 -3.98 -19.27 21.61
CA GLY A 138 -4.47 -19.09 22.96
C GLY A 138 -3.39 -19.56 23.94
N ILE A 139 -2.85 -18.60 24.69
CA ILE A 139 -1.97 -18.84 25.85
C ILE A 139 -2.87 -19.18 27.04
#